data_c5fbb319094d12dd6e17ae48921e2dba
#
_entry.id   c5fbb319094d12dd6e17ae48921e2dba
#
_cell.length_a   1.000
_cell.length_b   1.000
_cell.length_c   1.000
_cell.angle_alpha   90.00
_cell.angle_beta   90.00
_cell.angle_gamma   90.00
#
_symmetry.space_group_name_H-M   'P 1'
#
loop_
_entity.id
_entity.type
_entity.pdbx_description
1 polymer ?
#
loop_
_entity_poly.entity_id
_entity_poly.type
_entity_poly.pdbx_seq_one_letter_code
_entity_poly.pdbx_strand_id
1 'polypeptide(L)'
;MNNITDFDSLYDSMMKCKKGVAWKPSVKSFVLNSEENLLRMERQLKEGTWKNGKPKPVLVTYPKRREALSIPFKDRVYQRSINDNSLYPQMTKSFVYTNCACQTGKGTDFARKLVKKYLWNYFCNYGPDGWLVQIDIHGYYLNMRHSDVEEQISRKTDNATSRMSCGVLRDQYAGETGYNPGSQMVQIAGISLLDPVDHYIKERLHVRYYIRYMDDFWMLLPAKEQAEEVYRKTIEQLQTYALGINEKKSHVMPLRKGFTFLGFQYHMTDTGKVIMTLNPDSVKHERRTLVRMVNKFKRGELDEKKIDEHHASWENNADKGNSYKMEQRTNKYLKSLRKGENHGNKKNVSDTCGSGRERKPQSNRRKTEKDNRKSESDNSVSCSNDRRLYSRRGGRGRCTEFY
;
A
#
# COMPACT_ATOMS: atom_id res chain seq x y z
N MET A 1 31.00 -7.99 10.84
CA MET A 1 29.82 -7.20 11.22
C MET A 1 30.25 -5.76 11.30
N ASN A 2 29.60 -4.85 10.55
CA ASN A 2 29.84 -3.42 10.74
C ASN A 2 29.41 -3.10 12.17
N ASN A 3 30.28 -2.44 12.91
CA ASN A 3 30.01 -2.13 14.31
C ASN A 3 28.91 -1.04 14.37
N ILE A 4 27.75 -1.38 14.91
CA ILE A 4 26.56 -0.53 14.96
C ILE A 4 26.81 0.77 15.72
N THR A 5 27.71 0.73 16.69
CA THR A 5 27.96 1.80 17.66
C THR A 5 29.18 2.68 17.32
N ASP A 6 29.94 2.33 16.27
CA ASP A 6 31.13 3.09 15.88
C ASP A 6 30.76 4.44 15.26
N PHE A 7 31.66 5.38 15.38
CA PHE A 7 31.55 6.73 14.82
C PHE A 7 31.15 6.72 13.35
N ASP A 8 31.82 5.95 12.52
CA ASP A 8 31.57 5.90 11.07
C ASP A 8 30.15 5.43 10.76
N SER A 9 29.68 4.38 11.40
CA SER A 9 28.31 3.87 11.25
C SER A 9 27.26 4.88 11.70
N LEU A 10 27.51 5.58 12.78
CA LEU A 10 26.64 6.65 13.30
C LEU A 10 26.67 7.88 12.38
N TYR A 11 27.83 8.24 11.84
CA TYR A 11 27.99 9.35 10.89
C TYR A 11 27.21 9.10 9.60
N ASP A 12 27.37 7.91 8.99
CA ASP A 12 26.63 7.51 7.80
C ASP A 12 25.12 7.53 8.04
N SER A 13 24.70 7.05 9.20
CA SER A 13 23.30 7.06 9.63
C SER A 13 22.76 8.47 9.81
N MET A 14 23.55 9.37 10.39
CA MET A 14 23.22 10.79 10.50
C MET A 14 23.05 11.43 9.13
N MET A 15 23.99 11.17 8.20
CA MET A 15 23.94 11.69 6.83
C MET A 15 22.69 11.25 6.08
N LYS A 16 22.25 10.01 6.31
CA LYS A 16 20.97 9.50 5.77
C LYS A 16 19.77 10.14 6.44
N CYS A 17 19.79 10.26 7.79
CA CYS A 17 18.68 10.81 8.58
C CYS A 17 18.42 12.29 8.35
N LYS A 18 19.46 13.10 8.00
CA LYS A 18 19.30 14.54 7.77
C LYS A 18 18.63 14.88 6.43
N LYS A 19 18.60 13.93 5.46
CA LYS A 19 18.01 14.18 4.15
C LYS A 19 16.54 14.60 4.26
N GLY A 20 16.19 15.73 3.64
CA GLY A 20 14.82 16.29 3.65
C GLY A 20 14.37 16.96 4.96
N VAL A 21 15.18 16.90 6.03
CA VAL A 21 14.86 17.50 7.35
C VAL A 21 15.97 18.42 7.90
N ALA A 22 17.03 18.67 7.14
CA ALA A 22 18.17 19.50 7.56
C ALA A 22 17.77 20.94 7.94
N TRP A 23 16.65 21.43 7.43
CA TRP A 23 16.08 22.75 7.75
C TRP A 23 15.51 22.86 9.18
N LYS A 24 15.22 21.73 9.85
CA LYS A 24 14.68 21.74 11.21
C LYS A 24 15.75 22.19 12.21
N PRO A 25 15.43 23.12 13.14
CA PRO A 25 16.43 23.67 14.09
C PRO A 25 17.15 22.58 14.90
N SER A 26 16.42 21.57 15.39
CA SER A 26 17.00 20.46 16.15
C SER A 26 17.98 19.60 15.34
N VAL A 27 17.71 19.42 14.05
CA VAL A 27 18.61 18.68 13.15
C VAL A 27 19.82 19.53 12.81
N LYS A 28 19.61 20.83 12.51
CA LYS A 28 20.69 21.77 12.22
C LYS A 28 21.67 21.88 13.39
N SER A 29 21.16 22.05 14.62
CA SER A 29 21.99 22.11 15.83
C SER A 29 22.81 20.84 16.05
N PHE A 30 22.18 19.66 15.87
CA PHE A 30 22.90 18.38 15.99
C PHE A 30 24.02 18.23 14.95
N VAL A 31 23.74 18.63 13.71
CA VAL A 31 24.70 18.49 12.58
C VAL A 31 25.85 19.49 12.70
N LEU A 32 25.62 20.71 13.21
CA LEU A 32 26.69 21.69 13.44
C LEU A 32 27.74 21.18 14.44
N ASN A 33 27.34 20.40 15.45
CA ASN A 33 28.22 19.81 16.44
C ASN A 33 28.29 18.28 16.25
N SER A 34 28.31 17.81 15.01
CA SER A 34 28.17 16.39 14.70
C SER A 34 29.27 15.53 15.29
N GLU A 35 30.52 15.97 15.23
CA GLU A 35 31.68 15.24 15.72
C GLU A 35 31.52 14.96 17.24
N GLU A 36 31.34 16.01 18.03
CA GLU A 36 31.17 15.89 19.48
C GLU A 36 29.94 15.03 19.84
N ASN A 37 28.82 15.28 19.16
CA ASN A 37 27.58 14.53 19.40
C ASN A 37 27.75 13.03 19.08
N LEU A 38 28.39 12.69 17.98
CA LEU A 38 28.58 11.29 17.58
C LEU A 38 29.61 10.57 18.44
N LEU A 39 30.72 11.21 18.82
CA LEU A 39 31.70 10.64 19.77
C LEU A 39 31.07 10.39 21.16
N ARG A 40 30.21 11.31 21.61
CA ARG A 40 29.45 11.13 22.86
C ARG A 40 28.46 9.97 22.72
N MET A 41 27.76 9.86 21.60
CA MET A 41 26.87 8.73 21.32
C MET A 41 27.62 7.41 21.32
N GLU A 42 28.72 7.31 20.59
CA GLU A 42 29.57 6.14 20.55
C GLU A 42 30.00 5.68 21.94
N ARG A 43 30.53 6.60 22.76
CA ARG A 43 30.94 6.33 24.14
C ARG A 43 29.78 5.77 24.97
N GLN A 44 28.64 6.48 24.98
CA GLN A 44 27.47 6.07 25.76
C GLN A 44 26.90 4.72 25.32
N LEU A 45 26.93 4.42 24.02
CA LEU A 45 26.47 3.13 23.48
C LEU A 45 27.43 2.00 23.85
N LYS A 46 28.75 2.22 23.81
CA LYS A 46 29.76 1.23 24.22
C LYS A 46 29.75 0.98 25.72
N GLU A 47 29.53 2.00 26.52
CA GLU A 47 29.44 1.90 27.99
C GLU A 47 28.07 1.42 28.50
N GLY A 48 27.08 1.26 27.61
CA GLY A 48 25.70 0.88 28.01
C GLY A 48 24.96 1.98 28.79
N THR A 49 25.45 3.21 28.77
CA THR A 49 24.85 4.38 29.48
C THR A 49 23.87 5.18 28.59
N TRP A 50 23.68 4.77 27.33
CA TRP A 50 22.76 5.41 26.41
C TRP A 50 21.32 5.37 26.90
N LYS A 51 20.64 6.51 26.80
CA LYS A 51 19.19 6.62 27.08
C LYS A 51 18.47 7.22 25.88
N ASN A 52 17.45 6.51 25.42
CA ASN A 52 16.58 7.02 24.38
C ASN A 52 15.80 8.23 24.88
N GLY A 53 15.66 9.24 24.02
CA GLY A 53 14.83 10.41 24.32
C GLY A 53 13.34 10.06 24.19
N LYS A 54 12.49 10.76 24.93
CA LYS A 54 11.04 10.57 24.86
C LYS A 54 10.49 11.07 23.52
N PRO A 55 9.74 10.24 22.77
CA PRO A 55 9.04 10.67 21.55
C PRO A 55 8.01 11.76 21.87
N LYS A 56 7.82 12.70 20.93
CA LYS A 56 6.83 13.76 21.06
C LYS A 56 5.64 13.51 20.16
N PRO A 57 4.38 13.60 20.63
CA PRO A 57 3.21 13.45 19.79
C PRO A 57 3.14 14.57 18.75
N VAL A 58 2.81 14.23 17.53
CA VAL A 58 2.65 15.14 16.40
C VAL A 58 1.39 14.75 15.62
N LEU A 59 0.55 15.74 15.32
CA LEU A 59 -0.63 15.53 14.51
C LEU A 59 -0.27 15.65 13.02
N VAL A 60 -0.36 14.53 12.29
CA VAL A 60 -0.27 14.51 10.83
C VAL A 60 -1.68 14.69 10.25
N THR A 61 -1.88 15.73 9.44
CA THR A 61 -3.20 16.08 8.90
C THR A 61 -3.43 15.59 7.46
N TYR A 62 -2.34 15.27 6.74
CA TYR A 62 -2.40 14.84 5.35
C TYR A 62 -1.53 13.58 5.10
N PRO A 63 -1.97 12.61 4.28
CA PRO A 63 -3.25 12.53 3.53
C PRO A 63 -4.46 12.18 4.40
N LYS A 64 -4.24 11.65 5.60
CA LYS A 64 -5.27 11.36 6.62
C LYS A 64 -4.81 11.91 7.95
N ARG A 65 -5.77 12.43 8.72
CA ARG A 65 -5.50 12.85 10.10
C ARG A 65 -5.13 11.62 10.94
N ARG A 66 -3.96 11.66 11.56
CA ARG A 66 -3.46 10.63 12.46
C ARG A 66 -2.48 11.24 13.48
N GLU A 67 -2.44 10.67 14.63
CA GLU A 67 -1.39 10.94 15.61
C GLU A 67 -0.15 10.13 15.22
N ALA A 68 1.00 10.77 15.32
CA ALA A 68 2.30 10.17 15.08
C ALA A 68 3.26 10.56 16.20
N LEU A 69 4.32 9.79 16.40
CA LEU A 69 5.37 10.09 17.34
C LEU A 69 6.61 10.62 16.61
N SER A 70 7.06 11.79 16.98
CA SER A 70 8.32 12.36 16.51
C SER A 70 9.46 11.94 17.43
N ILE A 71 10.29 11.05 16.93
CA ILE A 71 11.48 10.54 17.63
C ILE A 71 12.58 11.60 17.57
N PRO A 72 13.31 11.87 18.67
CA PRO A 72 14.46 12.78 18.69
C PRO A 72 15.50 12.41 17.62
N PHE A 73 16.17 13.40 17.06
CA PHE A 73 17.07 13.17 15.93
C PHE A 73 18.24 12.22 16.28
N LYS A 74 18.83 12.35 17.48
CA LYS A 74 19.88 11.47 17.96
C LYS A 74 19.45 9.99 17.98
N ASP A 75 18.21 9.72 18.43
CA ASP A 75 17.67 8.37 18.52
C ASP A 75 17.36 7.81 17.13
N ARG A 76 16.92 8.65 16.20
CA ARG A 76 16.76 8.28 14.80
C ARG A 76 18.10 7.88 14.15
N VAL A 77 19.20 8.55 14.51
CA VAL A 77 20.54 8.18 14.05
C VAL A 77 20.92 6.81 14.56
N TYR A 78 20.73 6.54 15.86
CA TYR A 78 20.99 5.24 16.47
C TYR A 78 20.12 4.12 15.85
N GLN A 79 18.82 4.34 15.78
CA GLN A 79 17.90 3.38 15.14
C GLN A 79 18.27 3.10 13.69
N ARG A 80 18.73 4.13 12.97
CA ARG A 80 19.18 3.97 11.60
C ARG A 80 20.44 3.10 11.52
N SER A 81 21.37 3.28 12.45
CA SER A 81 22.58 2.47 12.51
C SER A 81 22.26 1.00 12.80
N ILE A 82 21.39 0.72 13.79
CA ILE A 82 20.92 -0.64 14.06
C ILE A 82 20.26 -1.25 12.82
N ASN A 83 19.34 -0.47 12.21
CA ASN A 83 18.59 -0.97 11.06
C ASN A 83 19.49 -1.32 9.89
N ASP A 84 20.35 -0.38 9.45
CA ASP A 84 21.11 -0.55 8.23
C ASP A 84 22.24 -1.57 8.36
N ASN A 85 22.88 -1.64 9.53
CA ASN A 85 24.07 -2.46 9.73
C ASN A 85 23.76 -3.86 10.25
N SER A 86 22.58 -4.10 10.82
CA SER A 86 22.28 -5.41 11.43
C SER A 86 20.85 -5.88 11.24
N LEU A 87 19.84 -5.12 11.65
CA LEU A 87 18.45 -5.55 11.64
C LEU A 87 17.94 -5.86 10.23
N TYR A 88 18.04 -4.88 9.31
CA TYR A 88 17.57 -5.01 7.94
C TYR A 88 18.23 -6.19 7.19
N PRO A 89 19.56 -6.34 7.18
CA PRO A 89 20.21 -7.44 6.47
C PRO A 89 19.79 -8.82 6.99
N GLN A 90 19.52 -8.96 8.29
CA GLN A 90 19.12 -10.24 8.87
C GLN A 90 17.64 -10.54 8.64
N MET A 91 16.77 -9.56 8.87
CA MET A 91 15.32 -9.71 8.75
C MET A 91 14.87 -10.00 7.31
N THR A 92 15.53 -9.37 6.32
CA THR A 92 15.10 -9.46 4.90
C THR A 92 15.53 -10.75 4.19
N LYS A 93 16.39 -11.57 4.80
CA LYS A 93 16.85 -12.83 4.21
C LYS A 93 15.74 -13.81 3.89
N SER A 94 14.71 -13.86 4.73
CA SER A 94 13.57 -14.78 4.58
C SER A 94 12.42 -14.22 3.75
N PHE A 95 12.43 -12.94 3.44
CA PHE A 95 11.29 -12.31 2.79
C PHE A 95 11.03 -12.88 1.40
N VAL A 96 9.79 -13.25 1.14
CA VAL A 96 9.37 -13.67 -0.19
C VAL A 96 9.61 -12.55 -1.21
N TYR A 97 9.99 -12.92 -2.44
CA TYR A 97 10.28 -11.96 -3.51
C TYR A 97 9.14 -10.94 -3.71
N THR A 98 7.90 -11.40 -3.56
CA THR A 98 6.66 -10.63 -3.81
C THR A 98 6.23 -9.72 -2.67
N ASN A 99 6.99 -9.69 -1.57
CA ASN A 99 6.91 -8.64 -0.57
C ASN A 99 7.62 -7.39 -1.11
N CYS A 100 6.85 -6.36 -1.46
CA CYS A 100 7.31 -5.23 -2.28
C CYS A 100 7.59 -3.94 -1.50
N ALA A 101 7.39 -3.92 -0.18
CA ALA A 101 7.49 -2.70 0.61
C ALA A 101 8.82 -2.56 1.36
N CYS A 102 9.29 -1.33 1.53
CA CYS A 102 10.41 -0.92 2.42
C CYS A 102 11.70 -1.74 2.29
N GLN A 103 11.98 -2.29 1.12
CA GLN A 103 13.21 -3.02 0.82
C GLN A 103 14.01 -2.28 -0.26
N THR A 104 15.35 -2.41 -0.20
CA THR A 104 16.24 -1.86 -1.23
C THR A 104 15.86 -2.42 -2.61
N GLY A 105 15.73 -1.55 -3.60
CA GLY A 105 15.30 -1.93 -4.96
C GLY A 105 13.81 -2.25 -5.11
N LYS A 106 13.04 -2.25 -4.03
CA LYS A 106 11.60 -2.48 -4.05
C LYS A 106 10.82 -1.23 -3.58
N GLY A 107 9.57 -1.14 -3.99
CA GLY A 107 8.69 -0.01 -3.67
C GLY A 107 7.43 -0.07 -4.52
N THR A 108 6.66 1.01 -4.55
CA THR A 108 5.40 1.07 -5.31
C THR A 108 5.58 0.80 -6.80
N ASP A 109 6.68 1.28 -7.40
CA ASP A 109 6.95 1.07 -8.83
C ASP A 109 7.32 -0.38 -9.14
N PHE A 110 8.09 -1.02 -8.26
CA PHE A 110 8.36 -2.45 -8.35
C PHE A 110 7.07 -3.27 -8.24
N ALA A 111 6.22 -2.98 -7.25
CA ALA A 111 4.94 -3.65 -7.08
C ALA A 111 4.03 -3.48 -8.30
N ARG A 112 3.93 -2.27 -8.87
CA ARG A 112 3.14 -1.98 -10.09
C ARG A 112 3.64 -2.76 -11.30
N LYS A 113 4.97 -2.82 -11.49
CA LYS A 113 5.58 -3.63 -12.55
C LYS A 113 5.25 -5.12 -12.35
N LEU A 114 5.31 -5.60 -11.12
CA LEU A 114 5.00 -7.00 -10.79
C LEU A 114 3.52 -7.33 -11.02
N VAL A 115 2.59 -6.42 -10.66
CA VAL A 115 1.16 -6.57 -10.98
C VAL A 115 0.95 -6.72 -12.49
N LYS A 116 1.56 -5.83 -13.31
CA LYS A 116 1.45 -5.92 -14.78
C LYS A 116 2.01 -7.24 -15.30
N LYS A 117 3.18 -7.67 -14.81
CA LYS A 117 3.78 -8.97 -15.17
C LYS A 117 2.88 -10.14 -14.80
N TYR A 118 2.29 -10.12 -13.60
CA TYR A 118 1.41 -11.19 -13.13
C TYR A 118 0.08 -11.24 -13.88
N LEU A 119 -0.50 -10.10 -14.19
CA LEU A 119 -1.70 -10.06 -15.03
C LEU A 119 -1.45 -10.64 -16.43
N TRP A 120 -0.32 -10.26 -17.04
CA TRP A 120 0.07 -10.82 -18.34
C TRP A 120 0.34 -12.33 -18.27
N ASN A 121 1.14 -12.78 -17.31
CA ASN A 121 1.42 -14.21 -17.12
C ASN A 121 0.14 -15.00 -16.80
N TYR A 122 -0.77 -14.40 -16.07
CA TYR A 122 -2.07 -15.00 -15.78
C TYR A 122 -2.89 -15.16 -17.06
N PHE A 123 -2.99 -14.11 -17.85
CA PHE A 123 -3.69 -14.14 -19.14
C PHE A 123 -3.15 -15.24 -20.06
N CYS A 124 -1.83 -15.36 -20.18
CA CYS A 124 -1.21 -16.42 -21.00
C CYS A 124 -1.55 -17.84 -20.53
N ASN A 125 -1.82 -18.05 -19.23
CA ASN A 125 -2.11 -19.37 -18.68
C ASN A 125 -3.61 -19.70 -18.58
N TYR A 126 -4.46 -18.67 -18.32
CA TYR A 126 -5.87 -18.86 -17.95
C TYR A 126 -6.84 -17.99 -18.75
N GLY A 127 -6.34 -17.07 -19.59
CA GLY A 127 -7.17 -16.10 -20.30
C GLY A 127 -7.58 -14.90 -19.44
N PRO A 128 -8.61 -14.14 -19.87
CA PRO A 128 -9.00 -12.89 -19.23
C PRO A 128 -9.86 -13.05 -17.97
N ASP A 129 -10.38 -14.25 -17.74
CA ASP A 129 -11.29 -14.51 -16.61
C ASP A 129 -10.53 -15.01 -15.39
N GLY A 130 -10.91 -14.50 -14.23
CA GLY A 130 -10.29 -14.86 -12.96
C GLY A 130 -10.90 -14.13 -11.78
N TRP A 131 -10.36 -14.43 -10.61
CA TRP A 131 -10.85 -13.90 -9.34
C TRP A 131 -9.71 -13.25 -8.59
N LEU A 132 -9.91 -11.98 -8.26
CA LEU A 132 -9.00 -11.17 -7.47
C LEU A 132 -9.40 -11.24 -6.00
N VAL A 133 -8.40 -11.49 -5.15
CA VAL A 133 -8.51 -11.36 -3.70
C VAL A 133 -7.69 -10.14 -3.27
N GLN A 134 -8.34 -9.18 -2.65
CA GLN A 134 -7.68 -8.04 -1.99
C GLN A 134 -8.00 -8.06 -0.51
N ILE A 135 -6.97 -7.85 0.33
CA ILE A 135 -7.10 -7.77 1.79
C ILE A 135 -6.31 -6.56 2.27
N ASP A 136 -6.95 -5.68 3.03
CA ASP A 136 -6.36 -4.51 3.72
C ASP A 136 -6.52 -4.73 5.22
N ILE A 137 -5.43 -4.68 5.99
CA ILE A 137 -5.50 -4.87 7.44
C ILE A 137 -5.97 -3.57 8.09
N HIS A 138 -6.96 -3.68 8.98
CA HIS A 138 -7.46 -2.52 9.72
C HIS A 138 -6.45 -2.04 10.76
N GLY A 139 -6.02 -0.77 10.64
CA GLY A 139 -5.18 -0.14 11.66
C GLY A 139 -3.86 -0.87 11.94
N TYR A 140 -3.23 -1.46 10.92
CA TYR A 140 -2.13 -2.40 11.03
C TYR A 140 -1.12 -2.04 12.12
N TYR A 141 -0.45 -0.88 12.00
CA TYR A 141 0.58 -0.46 12.96
C TYR A 141 0.05 -0.23 14.38
N LEU A 142 -1.22 0.15 14.53
CA LEU A 142 -1.82 0.43 15.84
C LEU A 142 -2.21 -0.86 16.58
N ASN A 143 -2.43 -1.95 15.83
CA ASN A 143 -2.88 -3.23 16.37
C ASN A 143 -1.77 -4.28 16.45
N MET A 144 -0.53 -3.95 16.04
CA MET A 144 0.60 -4.87 16.16
C MET A 144 0.92 -5.10 17.64
N ARG A 145 0.87 -6.35 18.10
CA ARG A 145 1.30 -6.73 19.45
C ARG A 145 2.81 -6.65 19.54
N HIS A 146 3.32 -6.04 20.61
CA HIS A 146 4.76 -5.90 20.83
C HIS A 146 5.44 -7.26 20.97
N SER A 147 4.81 -8.22 21.67
CA SER A 147 5.28 -9.60 21.81
C SER A 147 5.54 -10.30 20.47
N ASP A 148 4.61 -10.17 19.51
CA ASP A 148 4.74 -10.82 18.21
C ASP A 148 5.87 -10.21 17.38
N VAL A 149 6.03 -8.89 17.45
CA VAL A 149 7.12 -8.17 16.78
C VAL A 149 8.48 -8.57 17.36
N GLU A 150 8.60 -8.63 18.68
CA GLU A 150 9.81 -9.05 19.38
C GLU A 150 10.16 -10.50 19.10
N GLU A 151 9.17 -11.39 19.06
CA GLU A 151 9.35 -12.78 18.66
C GLU A 151 9.93 -12.89 17.25
N GLN A 152 9.35 -12.15 16.28
CA GLN A 152 9.87 -12.16 14.91
C GLN A 152 11.29 -11.60 14.81
N ILE A 153 11.62 -10.54 15.55
CA ILE A 153 12.99 -10.03 15.62
C ILE A 153 13.93 -11.10 16.21
N SER A 154 13.56 -11.70 17.32
CA SER A 154 14.41 -12.70 18.01
C SER A 154 14.63 -13.97 17.19
N ARG A 155 13.63 -14.40 16.43
CA ARG A 155 13.73 -15.59 15.55
C ARG A 155 14.62 -15.37 14.33
N LYS A 156 14.75 -14.12 13.85
CA LYS A 156 15.40 -13.81 12.57
C LYS A 156 16.75 -13.13 12.72
N THR A 157 17.09 -12.69 13.91
CA THR A 157 18.32 -11.94 14.17
C THR A 157 19.17 -12.61 15.26
N ASP A 158 20.46 -12.27 15.30
CA ASP A 158 21.32 -12.67 16.38
C ASP A 158 20.92 -12.01 17.72
N ASN A 159 21.38 -12.59 18.82
CA ASN A 159 21.03 -12.14 20.17
C ASN A 159 21.40 -10.68 20.46
N ALA A 160 22.47 -10.16 19.87
CA ALA A 160 22.90 -8.77 20.10
C ALA A 160 21.95 -7.80 19.36
N THR A 161 21.65 -8.08 18.09
CA THR A 161 20.68 -7.31 17.28
C THR A 161 19.29 -7.34 17.90
N SER A 162 18.85 -8.53 18.35
CA SER A 162 17.55 -8.70 19.00
C SER A 162 17.45 -7.83 20.25
N ARG A 163 18.43 -7.92 21.17
CA ARG A 163 18.43 -7.12 22.42
C ARG A 163 18.42 -5.62 22.14
N MET A 164 19.26 -5.14 21.22
CA MET A 164 19.32 -3.72 20.89
C MET A 164 18.00 -3.23 20.27
N SER A 165 17.47 -3.98 19.31
CA SER A 165 16.25 -3.58 18.60
C SER A 165 15.03 -3.61 19.51
N CYS A 166 14.81 -4.68 20.25
CA CYS A 166 13.69 -4.80 21.18
C CYS A 166 13.82 -3.79 22.34
N GLY A 167 15.04 -3.55 22.86
CA GLY A 167 15.27 -2.52 23.87
C GLY A 167 14.85 -1.14 23.42
N VAL A 168 15.26 -0.72 22.21
CA VAL A 168 14.86 0.57 21.65
C VAL A 168 13.34 0.65 21.42
N LEU A 169 12.71 -0.43 20.94
CA LEU A 169 11.26 -0.46 20.72
C LEU A 169 10.49 -0.33 22.03
N ARG A 170 10.87 -1.06 23.09
CA ARG A 170 10.25 -0.97 24.44
C ARG A 170 10.37 0.41 25.05
N ASP A 171 11.54 1.05 24.90
CA ASP A 171 11.77 2.39 25.46
C ASP A 171 10.89 3.47 24.80
N GLN A 172 10.53 3.28 23.53
CA GLN A 172 9.85 4.30 22.74
C GLN A 172 8.35 4.07 22.57
N TYR A 173 7.89 2.83 22.73
CA TYR A 173 6.48 2.48 22.55
C TYR A 173 5.96 1.81 23.82
N ALA A 174 5.11 2.53 24.54
CA ALA A 174 4.49 2.05 25.76
C ALA A 174 3.27 1.15 25.47
N GLY A 175 2.93 0.28 26.39
CA GLY A 175 1.77 -0.60 26.30
C GLY A 175 2.12 -1.95 25.67
N GLU A 176 1.10 -2.70 25.28
CA GLU A 176 1.24 -4.06 24.72
C GLU A 176 1.07 -4.10 23.21
N THR A 177 0.48 -3.05 22.64
CA THR A 177 0.17 -2.95 21.21
C THR A 177 0.47 -1.55 20.69
N GLY A 178 0.74 -1.49 19.41
CA GLY A 178 0.82 -0.24 18.67
C GLY A 178 2.22 0.28 18.44
N TYR A 179 2.49 0.59 17.18
CA TYR A 179 3.69 1.27 16.73
C TYR A 179 3.33 2.44 15.82
N ASN A 180 4.17 3.47 15.83
CA ASN A 180 4.08 4.54 14.84
C ASN A 180 5.16 4.37 13.76
N PRO A 181 4.80 4.33 12.47
CA PRO A 181 5.76 4.09 11.38
C PRO A 181 6.68 5.29 11.13
N GLY A 182 7.27 5.85 12.18
CA GLY A 182 8.18 7.00 12.13
C GLY A 182 9.65 6.66 11.90
N SER A 183 10.03 5.40 12.08
CA SER A 183 11.39 4.90 11.84
C SER A 183 11.39 3.72 10.87
N GLN A 184 12.54 3.50 10.21
CA GLN A 184 12.70 2.33 9.33
C GLN A 184 12.72 1.03 10.12
N MET A 185 13.22 1.05 11.34
CA MET A 185 13.19 -0.11 12.24
C MET A 185 11.75 -0.61 12.44
N VAL A 186 10.82 0.28 12.75
CA VAL A 186 9.38 -0.07 12.90
C VAL A 186 8.79 -0.57 11.58
N GLN A 187 9.19 0.03 10.44
CA GLN A 187 8.72 -0.43 9.13
C GLN A 187 9.19 -1.84 8.81
N ILE A 188 10.46 -2.15 9.04
CA ILE A 188 11.01 -3.50 8.82
C ILE A 188 10.41 -4.51 9.78
N ALA A 189 10.26 -4.16 11.05
CA ALA A 189 9.58 -5.00 12.05
C ALA A 189 8.14 -5.32 11.62
N GLY A 190 7.39 -4.30 11.16
CA GLY A 190 6.04 -4.49 10.64
C GLY A 190 5.98 -5.40 9.40
N ILE A 191 6.88 -5.22 8.43
CA ILE A 191 6.92 -6.13 7.27
C ILE A 191 7.22 -7.55 7.71
N SER A 192 8.12 -7.73 8.67
CA SER A 192 8.54 -9.04 9.16
C SER A 192 7.46 -9.76 9.95
N LEU A 193 6.59 -9.04 10.64
CA LEU A 193 5.47 -9.65 11.37
C LEU A 193 4.57 -10.49 10.45
N LEU A 194 4.37 -10.06 9.21
CA LEU A 194 3.55 -10.75 8.22
C LEU A 194 4.32 -11.74 7.33
N ASP A 195 5.63 -11.91 7.54
CA ASP A 195 6.43 -12.84 6.75
C ASP A 195 5.96 -14.31 6.87
N PRO A 196 5.55 -14.82 8.04
CA PRO A 196 4.96 -16.16 8.14
C PRO A 196 3.65 -16.29 7.36
N VAL A 197 2.86 -15.20 7.26
CA VAL A 197 1.63 -15.19 6.45
C VAL A 197 1.98 -15.23 4.96
N ASP A 198 3.04 -14.50 4.53
CA ASP A 198 3.54 -14.57 3.15
C ASP A 198 3.93 -15.98 2.75
N HIS A 199 4.69 -16.67 3.61
CA HIS A 199 5.10 -18.06 3.41
C HIS A 199 3.90 -19.01 3.41
N TYR A 200 2.95 -18.83 4.32
CA TYR A 200 1.72 -19.62 4.34
C TYR A 200 0.95 -19.53 3.01
N ILE A 201 0.77 -18.30 2.50
CA ILE A 201 0.08 -18.05 1.23
C ILE A 201 0.85 -18.69 0.07
N LYS A 202 2.17 -18.58 0.04
CA LYS A 202 3.01 -19.09 -1.04
C LYS A 202 3.21 -20.61 -1.01
N GLU A 203 3.44 -21.16 0.17
CA GLU A 203 3.93 -22.54 0.35
C GLU A 203 2.81 -23.52 0.75
N ARG A 204 1.78 -23.05 1.48
CA ARG A 204 0.67 -23.90 1.92
C ARG A 204 -0.58 -23.73 1.04
N LEU A 205 -0.91 -22.48 0.69
CA LEU A 205 -2.05 -22.21 -0.20
C LEU A 205 -1.64 -22.24 -1.68
N HIS A 206 -0.36 -22.36 -2.01
CA HIS A 206 0.20 -22.43 -3.37
C HIS A 206 -0.27 -21.30 -4.30
N VAL A 207 -0.48 -20.08 -3.75
CA VAL A 207 -0.93 -18.94 -4.55
C VAL A 207 0.22 -18.43 -5.40
N ARG A 208 0.16 -18.71 -6.71
CA ARG A 208 1.20 -18.36 -7.68
C ARG A 208 1.31 -16.84 -7.85
N TYR A 209 0.19 -16.16 -8.04
CA TYR A 209 0.12 -14.73 -8.31
C TYR A 209 -0.24 -13.98 -7.03
N TYR A 210 0.76 -13.71 -6.21
CA TYR A 210 0.66 -13.09 -4.90
C TYR A 210 1.60 -11.91 -4.79
N ILE A 211 1.11 -10.77 -4.29
CA ILE A 211 1.89 -9.56 -4.00
C ILE A 211 1.42 -9.01 -2.65
N ARG A 212 2.37 -8.58 -1.82
CA ARG A 212 2.07 -7.80 -0.62
C ARG A 212 2.82 -6.47 -0.65
N TYR A 213 2.12 -5.40 -0.31
CA TYR A 213 2.71 -4.08 -0.08
C TYR A 213 2.27 -3.57 1.28
N MET A 214 3.14 -3.68 2.30
CA MET A 214 2.82 -3.43 3.72
C MET A 214 1.66 -4.31 4.20
N ASP A 215 0.52 -3.69 4.50
CA ASP A 215 -0.75 -4.25 4.93
C ASP A 215 -1.72 -4.59 3.79
N ASP A 216 -1.38 -4.23 2.55
CA ASP A 216 -2.19 -4.51 1.35
C ASP A 216 -1.77 -5.84 0.69
N PHE A 217 -2.68 -6.82 0.64
CA PHE A 217 -2.50 -8.09 -0.07
C PHE A 217 -3.24 -8.09 -1.39
N TRP A 218 -2.60 -8.63 -2.41
CA TRP A 218 -3.14 -8.81 -3.75
C TRP A 218 -2.86 -10.22 -4.24
N MET A 219 -3.90 -10.96 -4.62
CA MET A 219 -3.81 -12.34 -5.10
C MET A 219 -4.75 -12.56 -6.27
N LEU A 220 -4.34 -13.40 -7.24
CA LEU A 220 -5.14 -13.70 -8.42
C LEU A 220 -5.22 -15.21 -8.63
N LEU A 221 -6.46 -15.73 -8.77
CA LEU A 221 -6.79 -17.15 -8.86
C LEU A 221 -7.77 -17.42 -10.01
N PRO A 222 -7.74 -18.63 -10.59
CA PRO A 222 -8.61 -18.95 -11.75
C PRO A 222 -10.06 -19.27 -11.38
N ALA A 223 -10.32 -19.83 -10.19
CA ALA A 223 -11.66 -20.25 -9.76
C ALA A 223 -12.14 -19.43 -8.55
N LYS A 224 -13.45 -19.19 -8.47
CA LYS A 224 -14.08 -18.42 -7.41
C LYS A 224 -13.92 -19.10 -6.06
N GLU A 225 -14.18 -20.37 -6.02
CA GLU A 225 -14.13 -21.21 -4.82
C GLU A 225 -12.73 -21.21 -4.21
N GLN A 226 -11.69 -21.30 -5.05
CA GLN A 226 -10.30 -21.19 -4.62
C GLN A 226 -9.99 -19.80 -4.05
N ALA A 227 -10.52 -18.73 -4.68
CA ALA A 227 -10.31 -17.37 -4.21
C ALA A 227 -10.99 -17.11 -2.86
N GLU A 228 -12.21 -17.62 -2.68
CA GLU A 228 -12.95 -17.53 -1.41
C GLU A 228 -12.26 -18.35 -0.30
N GLU A 229 -11.73 -19.53 -0.62
CA GLU A 229 -10.98 -20.34 0.32
C GLU A 229 -9.67 -19.65 0.75
N VAL A 230 -8.89 -19.12 -0.21
CA VAL A 230 -7.65 -18.39 0.06
C VAL A 230 -7.94 -17.13 0.89
N TYR A 231 -9.01 -16.40 0.58
CA TYR A 231 -9.44 -15.24 1.35
C TYR A 231 -9.72 -15.62 2.81
N ARG A 232 -10.55 -16.63 3.05
CA ARG A 232 -10.89 -17.10 4.39
C ARG A 232 -9.67 -17.57 5.18
N LYS A 233 -8.84 -18.44 4.60
CA LYS A 233 -7.63 -18.99 5.24
C LYS A 233 -6.59 -17.90 5.54
N THR A 234 -6.47 -16.89 4.68
CA THR A 234 -5.58 -15.76 4.95
C THR A 234 -6.07 -14.94 6.14
N ILE A 235 -7.37 -14.71 6.26
CA ILE A 235 -7.95 -14.02 7.42
C ILE A 235 -7.72 -14.82 8.71
N GLU A 236 -7.92 -16.12 8.69
CA GLU A 236 -7.64 -17.01 9.83
C GLU A 236 -6.17 -16.90 10.29
N GLN A 237 -5.23 -16.84 9.34
CA GLN A 237 -3.82 -16.61 9.66
C GLN A 237 -3.55 -15.21 10.26
N LEU A 238 -4.21 -14.16 9.76
CA LEU A 238 -4.08 -12.83 10.33
C LEU A 238 -4.64 -12.75 11.75
N GLN A 239 -5.72 -13.47 12.04
CA GLN A 239 -6.31 -13.55 13.38
C GLN A 239 -5.38 -14.17 14.42
N THR A 240 -4.43 -15.04 14.06
CA THR A 240 -3.41 -15.56 14.99
C THR A 240 -2.53 -14.45 15.57
N TYR A 241 -2.36 -13.35 14.82
CA TYR A 241 -1.66 -12.13 15.24
C TYR A 241 -2.61 -11.06 15.82
N ALA A 242 -3.87 -11.41 16.11
CA ALA A 242 -4.93 -10.48 16.51
C ALA A 242 -5.16 -9.31 15.51
N LEU A 243 -4.87 -9.53 14.24
CA LEU A 243 -5.04 -8.54 13.18
C LEU A 243 -6.39 -8.74 12.48
N GLY A 244 -7.23 -7.70 12.49
CA GLY A 244 -8.50 -7.67 11.77
C GLY A 244 -8.35 -7.04 10.38
N ILE A 245 -9.28 -7.37 9.48
CA ILE A 245 -9.33 -6.80 8.14
C ILE A 245 -10.22 -5.55 8.07
N ASN A 246 -9.97 -4.73 7.08
CA ASN A 246 -10.88 -3.65 6.69
C ASN A 246 -11.92 -4.20 5.70
N GLU A 247 -13.11 -4.55 6.18
CA GLU A 247 -14.17 -5.16 5.38
C GLU A 247 -14.58 -4.34 4.14
N LYS A 248 -14.48 -3.01 4.22
CA LYS A 248 -14.82 -2.14 3.07
C LYS A 248 -13.83 -2.22 1.92
N LYS A 249 -12.61 -2.67 2.19
CA LYS A 249 -11.53 -2.76 1.20
C LYS A 249 -11.10 -4.20 0.93
N SER A 250 -11.52 -5.15 1.76
CA SER A 250 -11.17 -6.56 1.63
C SER A 250 -12.32 -7.31 0.96
N HIS A 251 -12.03 -7.93 -0.18
CA HIS A 251 -13.06 -8.58 -0.98
C HIS A 251 -12.48 -9.58 -1.99
N VAL A 252 -13.35 -10.48 -2.44
CA VAL A 252 -13.14 -11.34 -3.60
C VAL A 252 -13.99 -10.80 -4.75
N MET A 253 -13.39 -10.57 -5.92
CA MET A 253 -14.11 -9.98 -7.04
C MET A 253 -13.63 -10.53 -8.39
N PRO A 254 -14.50 -10.56 -9.44
CA PRO A 254 -14.07 -10.92 -10.79
C PRO A 254 -13.04 -9.95 -11.34
N LEU A 255 -11.96 -10.47 -11.95
CA LEU A 255 -10.89 -9.67 -12.55
C LEU A 255 -11.41 -8.68 -13.62
N ARG A 256 -12.44 -9.06 -14.38
CA ARG A 256 -13.07 -8.22 -15.42
C ARG A 256 -13.63 -6.89 -14.90
N LYS A 257 -13.99 -6.78 -13.61
CA LYS A 257 -14.43 -5.52 -13.02
C LYS A 257 -13.32 -4.46 -12.94
N GLY A 258 -12.07 -4.88 -13.10
CA GLY A 258 -10.93 -4.04 -12.78
C GLY A 258 -10.80 -3.81 -11.27
N PHE A 259 -9.67 -3.29 -10.84
CA PHE A 259 -9.37 -3.09 -9.41
C PHE A 259 -8.46 -1.89 -9.19
N THR A 260 -8.41 -1.41 -7.96
CA THR A 260 -7.49 -0.34 -7.55
C THR A 260 -6.39 -0.92 -6.67
N PHE A 261 -5.13 -0.63 -6.99
CA PHE A 261 -3.98 -1.00 -6.17
C PHE A 261 -2.89 0.06 -6.25
N LEU A 262 -2.32 0.44 -5.10
CA LEU A 262 -1.23 1.43 -4.98
C LEU A 262 -1.50 2.74 -5.76
N GLY A 263 -2.72 3.26 -5.67
CA GLY A 263 -3.12 4.55 -6.24
C GLY A 263 -3.48 4.52 -7.72
N PHE A 264 -3.47 3.35 -8.37
CA PHE A 264 -3.86 3.16 -9.76
C PHE A 264 -5.03 2.19 -9.89
N GLN A 265 -5.86 2.45 -10.90
CA GLN A 265 -6.91 1.55 -11.34
C GLN A 265 -6.38 0.70 -12.49
N TYR A 266 -6.57 -0.61 -12.39
CA TYR A 266 -6.14 -1.60 -13.37
C TYR A 266 -7.33 -2.23 -14.07
N HIS A 267 -7.20 -2.41 -15.36
CA HIS A 267 -8.15 -3.15 -16.18
C HIS A 267 -7.39 -4.00 -17.19
N MET A 268 -7.76 -5.27 -17.31
CA MET A 268 -7.23 -6.16 -18.33
C MET A 268 -8.27 -6.35 -19.44
N THR A 269 -7.86 -6.12 -20.67
CA THR A 269 -8.72 -6.32 -21.86
C THR A 269 -8.82 -7.80 -22.21
N ASP A 270 -9.79 -8.15 -23.08
CA ASP A 270 -9.94 -9.53 -23.60
C ASP A 270 -8.72 -10.01 -24.40
N THR A 271 -7.84 -9.11 -24.84
CA THR A 271 -6.58 -9.42 -25.53
C THR A 271 -5.38 -9.49 -24.58
N GLY A 272 -5.59 -9.41 -23.27
CA GLY A 272 -4.54 -9.45 -22.26
C GLY A 272 -3.78 -8.12 -22.04
N LYS A 273 -4.13 -7.04 -22.75
CA LYS A 273 -3.52 -5.74 -22.54
C LYS A 273 -3.93 -5.19 -21.17
N VAL A 274 -2.94 -4.85 -20.34
CA VAL A 274 -3.16 -4.23 -19.03
C VAL A 274 -3.16 -2.71 -19.16
N ILE A 275 -4.29 -2.11 -18.84
CA ILE A 275 -4.47 -0.65 -18.78
C ILE A 275 -4.38 -0.24 -17.32
N MET A 276 -3.49 0.69 -16.99
CA MET A 276 -3.27 1.21 -15.64
C MET A 276 -3.44 2.73 -15.67
N THR A 277 -4.48 3.27 -15.03
CA THR A 277 -4.77 4.69 -14.97
C THR A 277 -4.75 5.20 -13.54
N LEU A 278 -4.54 6.51 -13.33
CA LEU A 278 -4.70 7.10 -12.00
C LEU A 278 -6.10 6.82 -11.45
N ASN A 279 -6.16 6.57 -10.15
CA ASN A 279 -7.45 6.52 -9.44
C ASN A 279 -8.17 7.88 -9.61
N PRO A 280 -9.46 7.89 -10.05
CA PRO A 280 -10.25 9.11 -10.21
C PRO A 280 -10.28 10.01 -8.96
N ASP A 281 -10.23 9.43 -7.78
CA ASP A 281 -10.20 10.22 -6.53
C ASP A 281 -8.88 10.99 -6.34
N SER A 282 -7.76 10.46 -6.85
CA SER A 282 -6.50 11.20 -6.90
C SER A 282 -6.60 12.45 -7.79
N VAL A 283 -7.25 12.32 -8.95
CA VAL A 283 -7.48 13.46 -9.86
C VAL A 283 -8.40 14.51 -9.23
N LYS A 284 -9.48 14.09 -8.57
CA LYS A 284 -10.37 15.01 -7.83
C LYS A 284 -9.63 15.74 -6.72
N HIS A 285 -8.78 15.00 -5.99
CA HIS A 285 -7.97 15.57 -4.92
C HIS A 285 -6.99 16.63 -5.45
N GLU A 286 -6.28 16.31 -6.53
CA GLU A 286 -5.36 17.25 -7.19
C GLU A 286 -6.08 18.53 -7.57
N ARG A 287 -7.21 18.44 -8.27
CA ARG A 287 -7.99 19.64 -8.68
C ARG A 287 -8.41 20.50 -7.48
N ARG A 288 -8.84 19.86 -6.36
CA ARG A 288 -9.18 20.61 -5.14
C ARG A 288 -7.95 21.28 -4.52
N THR A 289 -6.79 20.64 -4.61
CA THR A 289 -5.54 21.19 -4.11
C THR A 289 -5.08 22.37 -4.96
N LEU A 290 -5.13 22.26 -6.28
CA LEU A 290 -4.82 23.35 -7.20
C LEU A 290 -5.70 24.59 -6.97
N VAL A 291 -7.01 24.42 -6.77
CA VAL A 291 -7.91 25.53 -6.41
C VAL A 291 -7.44 26.22 -5.13
N ARG A 292 -7.13 25.45 -4.07
CA ARG A 292 -6.64 26.04 -2.80
C ARG A 292 -5.32 26.77 -2.97
N MET A 293 -4.39 26.22 -3.74
CA MET A 293 -3.08 26.83 -3.97
C MET A 293 -3.17 28.10 -4.81
N VAL A 294 -3.96 28.10 -5.89
CA VAL A 294 -4.21 29.29 -6.72
C VAL A 294 -4.91 30.40 -5.91
N ASN A 295 -5.87 30.04 -5.05
CA ASN A 295 -6.51 31.04 -4.17
C ASN A 295 -5.52 31.65 -3.16
N LYS A 296 -4.59 30.86 -2.59
CA LYS A 296 -3.51 31.35 -1.75
C LYS A 296 -2.54 32.26 -2.51
N PHE A 297 -2.18 31.89 -3.72
CA PHE A 297 -1.35 32.73 -4.59
C PHE A 297 -2.02 34.09 -4.86
N LYS A 298 -3.31 34.10 -5.23
CA LYS A 298 -4.07 35.36 -5.45
C LYS A 298 -4.14 36.27 -4.22
N ARG A 299 -3.99 35.70 -2.99
CA ARG A 299 -3.92 36.46 -1.74
C ARG A 299 -2.50 36.84 -1.32
N GLY A 300 -1.48 36.50 -2.14
CA GLY A 300 -0.07 36.75 -1.79
C GLY A 300 0.51 35.82 -0.73
N GLU A 301 -0.20 34.74 -0.35
CA GLU A 301 0.21 33.79 0.71
C GLU A 301 1.10 32.65 0.18
N LEU A 302 1.22 32.50 -1.14
CA LEU A 302 1.94 31.39 -1.79
C LEU A 302 2.63 31.91 -3.05
N ASP A 303 3.85 31.44 -3.29
CA ASP A 303 4.57 31.66 -4.54
C ASP A 303 4.01 30.77 -5.68
N GLU A 304 3.93 31.30 -6.90
CA GLU A 304 3.48 30.56 -8.09
C GLU A 304 4.36 29.33 -8.37
N LYS A 305 5.68 29.46 -8.17
CA LYS A 305 6.63 28.35 -8.32
C LYS A 305 6.24 27.11 -7.51
N LYS A 306 5.67 27.29 -6.31
CA LYS A 306 5.20 26.17 -5.48
C LYS A 306 3.99 25.44 -6.08
N ILE A 307 3.17 26.11 -6.86
CA ILE A 307 2.07 25.49 -7.60
C ILE A 307 2.63 24.61 -8.70
N ASP A 308 3.63 25.12 -9.44
CA ASP A 308 4.27 24.36 -10.52
C ASP A 308 5.03 23.14 -9.99
N GLU A 309 5.80 23.29 -8.92
CA GLU A 309 6.49 22.18 -8.26
C GLU A 309 5.53 21.09 -7.78
N HIS A 310 4.42 21.50 -7.15
CA HIS A 310 3.38 20.56 -6.70
C HIS A 310 2.76 19.80 -7.88
N HIS A 311 2.37 20.55 -8.93
CA HIS A 311 1.70 19.97 -10.08
C HIS A 311 2.62 19.05 -10.89
N ALA A 312 3.89 19.44 -11.09
CA ALA A 312 4.90 18.60 -11.74
C ALA A 312 5.13 17.27 -10.98
N SER A 313 5.10 17.31 -9.65
CA SER A 313 5.17 16.08 -8.84
C SER A 313 3.97 15.16 -9.08
N TRP A 314 2.77 15.71 -9.25
CA TRP A 314 1.57 14.95 -9.58
C TRP A 314 1.63 14.38 -11.00
N GLU A 315 2.07 15.18 -12.00
CA GLU A 315 2.29 14.73 -13.40
C GLU A 315 3.28 13.55 -13.46
N ASN A 316 4.42 13.66 -12.79
CA ASN A 316 5.42 12.57 -12.71
C ASN A 316 4.82 11.26 -12.15
N ASN A 317 3.79 11.36 -11.28
CA ASN A 317 3.08 10.16 -10.84
C ASN A 317 2.06 9.68 -11.86
N ALA A 318 1.40 10.59 -12.60
CA ALA A 318 0.43 10.28 -13.63
C ALA A 318 1.07 9.54 -14.82
N ASP A 319 2.27 9.93 -15.22
CA ASP A 319 3.06 9.34 -16.31
C ASP A 319 3.43 7.87 -16.09
N LYS A 320 3.38 7.38 -14.85
CA LYS A 320 3.60 5.96 -14.55
C LYS A 320 2.51 5.04 -15.10
N GLY A 321 1.38 5.61 -15.53
CA GLY A 321 0.23 4.90 -16.06
C GLY A 321 -0.27 5.43 -17.41
N ASN A 322 -1.36 4.87 -17.89
CA ASN A 322 -2.05 5.30 -19.10
C ASN A 322 -2.96 6.53 -18.82
N SER A 323 -2.42 7.56 -18.19
CA SER A 323 -3.19 8.69 -17.62
C SER A 323 -3.11 9.98 -18.43
N TYR A 324 -2.49 9.99 -19.62
CA TYR A 324 -2.27 11.16 -20.47
C TYR A 324 -3.51 12.05 -20.66
N LYS A 325 -4.68 11.46 -20.98
CA LYS A 325 -5.91 12.25 -21.15
C LYS A 325 -6.37 12.95 -19.87
N MET A 326 -6.16 12.30 -18.69
CA MET A 326 -6.49 12.88 -17.39
C MET A 326 -5.54 14.04 -17.05
N GLU A 327 -4.28 13.86 -17.33
CA GLU A 327 -3.23 14.87 -17.18
C GLU A 327 -3.52 16.09 -18.03
N GLN A 328 -3.74 15.94 -19.34
CA GLN A 328 -4.10 17.05 -20.25
C GLN A 328 -5.34 17.82 -19.78
N ARG A 329 -6.37 17.12 -19.28
CA ARG A 329 -7.56 17.75 -18.72
C ARG A 329 -7.25 18.54 -17.44
N THR A 330 -6.32 18.07 -16.62
CA THR A 330 -5.95 18.74 -15.36
C THR A 330 -5.05 19.93 -15.65
N ASN A 331 -4.16 19.87 -16.64
CA ASN A 331 -3.36 20.99 -17.13
C ASN A 331 -4.21 22.12 -17.69
N LYS A 332 -5.20 21.79 -18.50
CA LYS A 332 -6.18 22.78 -19.00
C LYS A 332 -6.94 23.43 -17.83
N TYR A 333 -7.31 22.62 -16.83
CA TYR A 333 -8.01 23.13 -15.65
C TYR A 333 -7.12 24.08 -14.83
N LEU A 334 -5.85 23.77 -14.61
CA LEU A 334 -4.91 24.68 -13.92
C LEU A 334 -4.76 26.01 -14.67
N LYS A 335 -4.60 25.97 -16.01
CA LYS A 335 -4.52 27.17 -16.86
C LYS A 335 -5.77 28.06 -16.72
N SER A 336 -6.96 27.47 -16.69
CA SER A 336 -8.22 28.21 -16.52
C SER A 336 -8.35 28.85 -15.13
N LEU A 337 -7.92 28.15 -14.06
CA LEU A 337 -7.88 28.68 -12.70
C LEU A 337 -6.97 29.93 -12.58
N ARG A 338 -5.81 29.91 -13.25
CA ARG A 338 -4.89 31.05 -13.30
C ARG A 338 -5.48 32.26 -14.01
N LYS A 339 -6.23 32.05 -15.10
CA LYS A 339 -6.92 33.09 -15.85
C LYS A 339 -8.12 33.68 -15.11
N GLY A 340 -8.56 33.07 -14.01
CA GLY A 340 -9.73 33.55 -13.26
C GLY A 340 -11.08 33.12 -13.85
N GLU A 341 -11.12 32.20 -14.80
CA GLU A 341 -12.35 31.65 -15.35
C GLU A 341 -13.14 30.93 -14.26
N ASN A 342 -14.32 31.42 -13.89
CA ASN A 342 -15.22 30.83 -12.90
C ASN A 342 -15.76 29.50 -13.42
N HIS A 343 -15.18 28.41 -13.00
CA HIS A 343 -15.79 27.08 -13.07
C HIS A 343 -16.80 26.90 -11.93
N GLY A 344 -17.98 27.56 -12.09
CA GLY A 344 -19.11 27.26 -11.22
C GLY A 344 -19.40 25.76 -11.22
N ASN A 345 -19.77 25.21 -10.05
CA ASN A 345 -20.20 23.85 -9.84
C ASN A 345 -21.25 23.41 -10.86
N LYS A 346 -20.86 22.94 -12.04
CA LYS A 346 -21.75 22.12 -12.85
C LYS A 346 -21.83 20.77 -12.16
N LYS A 347 -22.99 20.52 -11.53
CA LYS A 347 -23.40 19.19 -11.06
C LYS A 347 -23.06 18.17 -12.14
N ASN A 348 -22.43 17.08 -11.73
CA ASN A 348 -22.07 15.96 -12.58
C ASN A 348 -23.24 15.57 -13.49
N VAL A 349 -23.12 15.85 -14.77
CA VAL A 349 -23.87 15.15 -15.80
C VAL A 349 -23.12 13.83 -15.99
N SER A 350 -23.75 12.75 -15.59
CA SER A 350 -23.33 11.38 -15.82
C SER A 350 -23.16 11.18 -17.32
N ASP A 351 -21.93 10.87 -17.76
CA ASP A 351 -21.71 10.29 -19.07
C ASP A 351 -22.23 8.84 -19.06
N THR A 352 -23.53 8.69 -19.21
CA THR A 352 -24.14 7.45 -19.70
C THR A 352 -24.15 7.54 -21.21
N CYS A 353 -23.33 6.72 -21.82
CA CYS A 353 -23.38 6.43 -23.25
C CYS A 353 -24.75 5.81 -23.57
N GLY A 354 -25.52 6.47 -24.42
CA GLY A 354 -26.88 6.13 -24.71
C GLY A 354 -27.03 4.88 -25.58
N SER A 355 -27.99 4.09 -25.26
CA SER A 355 -28.78 3.32 -26.21
C SER A 355 -30.23 3.70 -25.98
N GLY A 356 -30.83 4.35 -26.99
CA GLY A 356 -32.20 4.82 -26.96
C GLY A 356 -33.23 3.70 -26.80
N ARG A 357 -34.13 3.90 -25.89
CA ARG A 357 -35.51 3.37 -25.97
C ARG A 357 -36.43 4.39 -25.29
N GLU A 358 -37.29 4.98 -26.08
CA GLU A 358 -38.42 5.81 -25.66
C GLU A 358 -39.33 5.04 -24.68
N ARG A 359 -39.65 5.65 -23.56
CA ARG A 359 -40.77 5.24 -22.70
C ARG A 359 -41.76 6.38 -22.56
N LYS A 360 -42.99 6.11 -23.03
CA LYS A 360 -44.18 6.93 -22.81
C LYS A 360 -44.56 6.97 -21.33
N PRO A 361 -45.20 8.04 -20.85
CA PRO A 361 -45.59 8.18 -19.46
C PRO A 361 -46.90 7.41 -19.15
N GLN A 362 -46.93 6.69 -18.03
CA GLN A 362 -48.17 6.18 -17.45
C GLN A 362 -48.41 6.79 -16.08
N SER A 363 -49.68 7.17 -15.92
CA SER A 363 -50.35 7.86 -14.82
C SER A 363 -50.44 7.07 -13.51
N ASN A 364 -50.44 7.83 -12.42
CA ASN A 364 -50.77 7.42 -11.03
C ASN A 364 -52.11 6.66 -10.93
N ARG A 365 -52.13 5.56 -10.16
CA ARG A 365 -53.25 5.16 -9.30
C ARG A 365 -52.75 4.37 -8.09
N ARG A 366 -53.10 4.88 -6.90
CA ARG A 366 -53.07 4.18 -5.60
C ARG A 366 -54.18 3.12 -5.57
N LYS A 367 -53.95 1.98 -4.90
CA LYS A 367 -54.85 1.37 -3.89
C LYS A 367 -54.32 0.01 -3.45
N THR A 368 -54.04 -0.08 -2.16
CA THR A 368 -54.59 -0.94 -1.07
C THR A 368 -54.52 -2.48 -1.21
N GLU A 369 -53.82 -3.03 -0.23
CA GLU A 369 -54.00 -4.26 0.58
C GLU A 369 -54.87 -5.40 0.07
N LYS A 370 -54.38 -6.64 0.09
CA LYS A 370 -54.82 -7.70 1.03
C LYS A 370 -54.19 -9.06 0.73
N ASP A 371 -53.91 -9.76 1.83
CA ASP A 371 -53.59 -11.16 2.04
C ASP A 371 -54.12 -12.18 1.04
N ASN A 372 -53.38 -13.24 0.71
CA ASN A 372 -53.69 -14.59 1.17
C ASN A 372 -52.67 -15.67 0.75
N ARG A 373 -52.61 -16.64 1.59
CA ARG A 373 -51.83 -17.87 1.72
C ARG A 373 -52.05 -18.94 0.61
N LYS A 374 -51.04 -19.88 0.60
CA LYS A 374 -51.09 -21.32 0.18
C LYS A 374 -50.95 -21.56 -1.33
N SER A 375 -50.24 -22.54 -1.79
CA SER A 375 -49.94 -23.92 -1.35
C SER A 375 -48.92 -24.57 -2.32
N GLU A 376 -48.18 -25.52 -1.81
CA GLU A 376 -47.41 -26.61 -2.36
C GLU A 376 -47.74 -27.11 -3.77
N SER A 377 -46.71 -27.51 -4.55
CA SER A 377 -46.61 -28.90 -4.99
C SER A 377 -45.32 -29.14 -5.82
N ASP A 378 -44.75 -30.29 -5.51
CA ASP A 378 -43.65 -30.99 -6.18
C ASP A 378 -43.78 -31.10 -7.69
N ASN A 379 -42.61 -31.12 -8.39
CA ASN A 379 -42.34 -32.24 -9.32
C ASN A 379 -40.85 -32.32 -9.69
N SER A 380 -40.30 -33.44 -9.36
CA SER A 380 -39.06 -34.03 -9.85
C SER A 380 -39.17 -34.48 -11.31
N VAL A 381 -38.19 -34.23 -12.14
CA VAL A 381 -37.87 -35.16 -13.24
C VAL A 381 -36.34 -35.09 -13.53
N SER A 382 -35.77 -36.23 -13.57
CA SER A 382 -34.41 -36.67 -13.83
C SER A 382 -34.04 -36.71 -15.31
N CYS A 383 -32.72 -36.98 -15.53
CA CYS A 383 -32.03 -37.49 -16.74
C CYS A 383 -31.52 -36.42 -17.72
N SER A 384 -30.38 -36.53 -18.31
CA SER A 384 -29.41 -37.62 -18.52
C SER A 384 -28.10 -37.07 -19.11
N ASN A 385 -27.05 -37.83 -18.90
CA ASN A 385 -25.72 -37.71 -19.48
C ASN A 385 -25.70 -37.43 -21.00
N ASP A 386 -24.76 -36.56 -21.41
CA ASP A 386 -24.05 -36.85 -22.64
C ASP A 386 -22.59 -36.37 -22.59
N ARG A 387 -21.68 -37.32 -22.67
CA ARG A 387 -20.24 -37.15 -22.85
C ARG A 387 -19.97 -36.99 -24.34
N ARG A 388 -19.32 -35.92 -24.76
CA ARG A 388 -18.54 -35.93 -26.01
C ARG A 388 -17.14 -35.38 -25.79
N LEU A 389 -16.22 -36.29 -25.95
CA LEU A 389 -14.79 -36.12 -26.16
C LEU A 389 -14.53 -35.19 -27.35
N TYR A 390 -13.67 -34.20 -27.19
CA TYR A 390 -12.90 -33.66 -28.31
C TYR A 390 -11.41 -33.66 -27.99
N SER A 391 -10.70 -34.29 -28.92
CA SER A 391 -9.29 -34.59 -28.93
C SER A 391 -8.40 -33.35 -29.12
N ARG A 392 -7.21 -33.49 -28.56
CA ARG A 392 -6.00 -32.67 -28.70
C ARG A 392 -5.66 -32.31 -30.15
N ARG A 393 -5.28 -31.05 -30.39
CA ARG A 393 -4.15 -30.70 -31.26
C ARG A 393 -3.34 -29.60 -30.63
N GLY A 394 -2.04 -29.86 -30.50
CA GLY A 394 -1.05 -29.01 -29.87
C GLY A 394 -0.54 -27.92 -30.81
N GLY A 395 -0.14 -26.84 -30.20
CA GLY A 395 0.64 -25.78 -30.78
C GLY A 395 1.48 -25.14 -29.66
N ARG A 396 2.75 -25.60 -29.52
CA ARG A 396 3.73 -24.97 -28.63
C ARG A 396 4.21 -23.70 -29.30
N GLY A 397 3.74 -22.55 -28.86
CA GLY A 397 4.38 -21.27 -29.12
C GLY A 397 5.29 -20.94 -27.95
N ARG A 398 6.59 -20.83 -28.17
CA ARG A 398 7.59 -20.37 -27.20
C ARG A 398 7.37 -18.88 -26.94
N CYS A 399 7.05 -18.52 -25.70
CA CYS A 399 7.19 -17.15 -25.26
C CYS A 399 8.66 -16.86 -25.02
N THR A 400 9.25 -15.99 -25.83
CA THR A 400 10.58 -15.40 -25.61
C THR A 400 10.52 -14.44 -24.44
N GLU A 401 11.45 -14.60 -23.53
CA GLU A 401 11.66 -13.74 -22.36
C GLU A 401 12.02 -12.32 -22.83
N PHE A 402 11.25 -11.34 -22.33
CA PHE A 402 11.68 -9.93 -22.32
C PHE A 402 12.13 -9.57 -20.91
N TYR A 403 13.40 -9.21 -20.83
CA TYR A 403 14.05 -8.61 -19.66
C TYR A 403 13.48 -7.21 -19.34
#